data_ff6cea6f10d1ba952501aa939097d497
#
_entry.id   ff6cea6f10d1ba952501aa939097d497
#
_cell.length_a   1.000
_cell.length_b   1.000
_cell.length_c   1.000
_cell.angle_alpha   90.00
_cell.angle_beta   90.00
_cell.angle_gamma   90.00
#
_symmetry.space_group_name_H-M   'P 1'
#
loop_
_entity.id
_entity.type
_entity.pdbx_description
1 polymer ?
#
loop_
_entity_poly.entity_id
_entity_poly.type
_entity_poly.pdbx_seq_one_letter_code
_entity_poly.pdbx_strand_id
1 'polypeptide(L)'
;ARLIELAVPEGTPTEVFEQTLAIFREYYDVHCNDNTKAYDGVVDLLRELKADGYALAIVSNKPDSAVKELAEIYFEGIVKVAIGESAGVAKKPAPDTVYAALKELGMPKESAVYVGDSEVDVMTAKNSGLPCISVLWGFREEAFLKEHGADHFVREPEEIRDFLNA
;
A
#
# COMPACT_ATOMS: atom_id res chain seq x y z
N ALA A 1 1.68 -10.67 12.31
CA ALA A 1 2.72 -11.35 13.11
C ALA A 1 3.94 -10.45 13.29
N ARG A 2 4.58 -9.95 12.21
CA ARG A 2 5.84 -9.18 12.30
C ARG A 2 5.79 -7.97 13.24
N LEU A 3 4.68 -7.23 13.26
CA LEU A 3 4.49 -6.09 14.17
C LEU A 3 4.59 -6.54 15.64
N ILE A 4 3.92 -7.64 15.98
CA ILE A 4 3.93 -8.17 17.35
C ILE A 4 5.30 -8.75 17.72
N GLU A 5 5.99 -9.40 16.77
CA GLU A 5 7.37 -9.87 16.97
C GLU A 5 8.31 -8.73 17.39
N LEU A 6 8.13 -7.55 16.80
CA LEU A 6 8.95 -6.36 17.13
C LEU A 6 8.48 -5.61 18.37
N ALA A 7 7.24 -5.81 18.81
CA ALA A 7 6.63 -5.12 19.95
C ALA A 7 6.81 -5.87 21.28
N VAL A 8 6.96 -7.19 21.24
CA VAL A 8 7.19 -7.99 22.46
C VAL A 8 8.68 -8.12 22.78
N PRO A 9 9.05 -8.29 24.06
CA PRO A 9 10.45 -8.51 24.45
C PRO A 9 11.06 -9.75 23.79
N GLU A 10 12.36 -9.71 23.55
CA GLU A 10 13.11 -10.87 23.07
C GLU A 10 12.98 -12.05 24.05
N GLY A 11 12.75 -13.25 23.53
CA GLY A 11 12.56 -14.46 24.35
C GLY A 11 11.13 -14.62 24.90
N THR A 12 10.17 -13.81 24.45
CA THR A 12 8.75 -14.00 24.83
C THR A 12 8.29 -15.44 24.49
N PRO A 13 7.70 -16.18 25.45
CA PRO A 13 7.19 -17.53 25.18
C PRO A 13 6.16 -17.55 24.06
N THR A 14 6.19 -18.62 23.24
CA THR A 14 5.30 -18.77 22.07
C THR A 14 3.82 -18.60 22.45
N GLU A 15 3.39 -19.18 23.57
CA GLU A 15 2.01 -19.08 24.03
C GLU A 15 1.60 -17.62 24.30
N VAL A 16 2.48 -16.84 24.96
CA VAL A 16 2.24 -15.41 25.23
C VAL A 16 2.22 -14.61 23.94
N PHE A 17 3.12 -14.92 23.01
CA PHE A 17 3.13 -14.30 21.69
C PHE A 17 1.82 -14.55 20.91
N GLU A 18 1.35 -15.79 20.88
CA GLU A 18 0.11 -16.16 20.19
C GLU A 18 -1.11 -15.51 20.81
N GLN A 19 -1.20 -15.46 22.13
CA GLN A 19 -2.26 -14.74 22.85
C GLN A 19 -2.22 -13.23 22.54
N THR A 20 -1.05 -12.62 22.58
CA THR A 20 -0.88 -11.20 22.25
C THR A 20 -1.30 -10.91 20.82
N LEU A 21 -0.92 -11.77 19.87
CA LEU A 21 -1.31 -11.65 18.47
C LEU A 21 -2.83 -11.79 18.27
N ALA A 22 -3.48 -12.70 18.99
CA ALA A 22 -4.93 -12.88 18.94
C ALA A 22 -5.66 -11.64 19.45
N ILE A 23 -5.29 -11.14 20.64
CA ILE A 23 -5.84 -9.91 21.23
C ILE A 23 -5.63 -8.70 20.30
N PHE A 24 -4.43 -8.58 19.72
CA PHE A 24 -4.15 -7.50 18.76
C PHE A 24 -5.08 -7.58 17.54
N ARG A 25 -5.31 -8.76 17.00
CA ARG A 25 -6.20 -8.94 15.84
C ARG A 25 -7.63 -8.52 16.17
N GLU A 26 -8.18 -9.02 17.28
CA GLU A 26 -9.54 -8.65 17.71
C GLU A 26 -9.68 -7.14 17.92
N TYR A 27 -8.70 -6.52 18.57
CA TYR A 27 -8.69 -5.07 18.76
C TYR A 27 -8.57 -4.31 17.43
N TYR A 28 -7.65 -4.74 16.57
CA TYR A 28 -7.40 -4.09 15.29
C TYR A 28 -8.59 -4.18 14.34
N ASP A 29 -9.31 -5.30 14.34
CA ASP A 29 -10.51 -5.48 13.49
C ASP A 29 -11.60 -4.44 13.80
N VAL A 30 -11.69 -4.00 15.06
CA VAL A 30 -12.68 -2.99 15.48
C VAL A 30 -12.13 -1.55 15.35
N HIS A 31 -10.83 -1.35 15.59
CA HIS A 31 -10.22 -0.02 15.78
C HIS A 31 -9.30 0.41 14.63
N CYS A 32 -9.19 -0.36 13.56
CA CYS A 32 -8.26 -0.07 12.46
C CYS A 32 -8.54 1.26 11.75
N ASN A 33 -9.71 1.83 11.94
CA ASN A 33 -10.15 3.07 11.31
C ASN A 33 -10.24 4.28 12.26
N ASP A 34 -10.10 4.12 13.59
CA ASP A 34 -10.31 5.19 14.57
C ASP A 34 -9.50 6.46 14.31
N ASN A 35 -8.26 6.31 13.84
CA ASN A 35 -7.35 7.42 13.51
C ASN A 35 -6.88 7.38 12.05
N THR A 36 -7.52 6.59 11.20
CA THR A 36 -7.17 6.50 9.78
C THR A 36 -7.82 7.65 9.02
N LYS A 37 -7.06 8.29 8.15
CA LYS A 37 -7.55 9.29 7.20
C LYS A 37 -6.69 9.27 5.93
N ALA A 38 -7.24 9.76 4.83
CA ALA A 38 -6.45 10.03 3.64
C ALA A 38 -5.46 11.19 3.92
N TYR A 39 -4.28 11.14 3.31
CA TYR A 39 -3.38 12.29 3.31
C TYR A 39 -3.99 13.46 2.53
N ASP A 40 -3.65 14.67 2.95
CA ASP A 40 -4.16 15.89 2.32
C ASP A 40 -3.79 15.91 0.82
N GLY A 41 -4.71 16.32 -0.04
CA GLY A 41 -4.55 16.36 -1.50
C GLY A 41 -4.69 15.01 -2.23
N VAL A 42 -4.51 13.86 -1.56
CA VAL A 42 -4.51 12.54 -2.22
C VAL A 42 -5.86 12.20 -2.84
N VAL A 43 -6.97 12.47 -2.14
CA VAL A 43 -8.31 12.17 -2.67
C VAL A 43 -8.60 12.98 -3.92
N ASP A 44 -8.20 14.26 -3.94
CA ASP A 44 -8.43 15.15 -5.07
C ASP A 44 -7.57 14.72 -6.26
N LEU A 45 -6.28 14.41 -6.04
CA LEU A 45 -5.42 13.81 -7.07
C LEU A 45 -6.06 12.56 -7.69
N LEU A 46 -6.53 11.62 -6.87
CA LEU A 46 -7.11 10.37 -7.37
C LEU A 46 -8.39 10.61 -8.18
N ARG A 47 -9.22 11.61 -7.81
CA ARG A 47 -10.39 12.02 -8.60
C ARG A 47 -9.99 12.56 -9.97
N GLU A 48 -8.96 13.41 -10.00
CA GLU A 48 -8.43 13.98 -11.23
C GLU A 48 -7.85 12.90 -12.14
N LEU A 49 -6.99 12.02 -11.61
CA LEU A 49 -6.43 10.90 -12.38
C LEU A 49 -7.52 10.00 -12.96
N LYS A 50 -8.57 9.72 -12.17
CA LYS A 50 -9.71 8.96 -12.68
C LYS A 50 -10.45 9.71 -13.79
N ALA A 51 -10.65 11.02 -13.65
CA ALA A 51 -11.29 11.86 -14.70
C ALA A 51 -10.46 11.90 -15.99
N ASP A 52 -9.14 11.85 -15.87
CA ASP A 52 -8.19 11.76 -16.97
C ASP A 52 -8.12 10.35 -17.60
N GLY A 53 -8.87 9.37 -17.05
CA GLY A 53 -8.97 8.01 -17.62
C GLY A 53 -8.00 7.00 -17.03
N TYR A 54 -7.22 7.34 -16.01
CA TYR A 54 -6.36 6.38 -15.34
C TYR A 54 -7.17 5.33 -14.57
N ALA A 55 -6.74 4.08 -14.65
CA ALA A 55 -7.24 2.98 -13.83
C ALA A 55 -6.48 2.95 -12.50
N LEU A 56 -7.21 2.96 -11.38
CA LEU A 56 -6.64 3.07 -10.05
C LEU A 56 -6.87 1.80 -9.23
N ALA A 57 -5.83 1.34 -8.55
CA ALA A 57 -5.91 0.22 -7.62
C ALA A 57 -5.11 0.48 -6.33
N ILE A 58 -5.53 -0.18 -5.25
CA ILE A 58 -4.81 -0.22 -3.98
C ILE A 58 -4.26 -1.62 -3.78
N VAL A 59 -2.99 -1.74 -3.38
CA VAL A 59 -2.36 -2.99 -2.95
C VAL A 59 -1.74 -2.83 -1.56
N SER A 60 -2.04 -3.74 -0.64
CA SER A 60 -1.65 -3.60 0.76
C SER A 60 -1.32 -4.94 1.41
N ASN A 61 -0.50 -4.91 2.48
CA ASN A 61 -0.28 -6.05 3.38
C ASN A 61 -1.30 -6.10 4.55
N LYS A 62 -2.30 -5.20 4.55
CA LYS A 62 -3.46 -5.34 5.46
C LYS A 62 -4.33 -6.51 5.00
N PRO A 63 -5.16 -7.09 5.90
CA PRO A 63 -6.18 -8.06 5.50
C PRO A 63 -7.06 -7.54 4.37
N ASP A 64 -7.41 -8.39 3.41
CA ASP A 64 -8.15 -8.00 2.20
C ASP A 64 -9.49 -7.32 2.51
N SER A 65 -10.23 -7.83 3.51
CA SER A 65 -11.47 -7.22 3.99
C SER A 65 -11.27 -5.78 4.47
N ALA A 66 -10.21 -5.54 5.27
CA ALA A 66 -9.90 -4.22 5.78
C ALA A 66 -9.48 -3.23 4.68
N VAL A 67 -8.73 -3.70 3.66
CA VAL A 67 -8.35 -2.84 2.53
C VAL A 67 -9.57 -2.43 1.72
N LYS A 68 -10.49 -3.35 1.48
CA LYS A 68 -11.74 -3.09 0.74
C LYS A 68 -12.66 -2.13 1.48
N GLU A 69 -12.84 -2.34 2.79
CA GLU A 69 -13.62 -1.44 3.64
C GLU A 69 -13.05 -0.02 3.65
N LEU A 70 -11.74 0.12 3.84
CA LEU A 70 -11.08 1.43 3.80
C LEU A 70 -11.16 2.08 2.41
N ALA A 71 -11.08 1.30 1.34
CA ALA A 71 -11.24 1.81 -0.01
C ALA A 71 -12.67 2.34 -0.25
N GLU A 72 -13.69 1.69 0.27
CA GLU A 72 -15.07 2.19 0.24
C GLU A 72 -15.22 3.49 1.04
N ILE A 73 -14.68 3.53 2.27
CA ILE A 73 -14.82 4.71 3.15
C ILE A 73 -14.14 5.95 2.55
N TYR A 74 -12.91 5.81 2.05
CA TYR A 74 -12.10 6.97 1.64
C TYR A 74 -12.08 7.24 0.14
N PHE A 75 -12.32 6.21 -0.68
CA PHE A 75 -12.12 6.26 -2.13
C PHE A 75 -13.32 5.70 -2.91
N GLU A 76 -14.52 5.74 -2.30
CA GLU A 76 -15.76 5.31 -2.95
C GLU A 76 -15.95 5.99 -4.31
N GLY A 77 -16.27 5.19 -5.31
CA GLY A 77 -16.45 5.69 -6.68
C GLY A 77 -15.16 6.15 -7.36
N ILE A 78 -14.00 6.15 -6.70
CA ILE A 78 -12.70 6.53 -7.27
C ILE A 78 -11.88 5.28 -7.59
N VAL A 79 -11.57 4.46 -6.59
CA VAL A 79 -10.78 3.25 -6.71
C VAL A 79 -11.72 2.04 -6.76
N LYS A 80 -11.59 1.21 -7.81
CA LYS A 80 -12.44 0.01 -7.99
C LYS A 80 -11.78 -1.26 -7.49
N VAL A 81 -10.45 -1.31 -7.52
CA VAL A 81 -9.67 -2.51 -7.21
C VAL A 81 -8.86 -2.26 -5.95
N ALA A 82 -9.09 -3.09 -4.94
CA ALA A 82 -8.37 -3.05 -3.67
C ALA A 82 -8.00 -4.48 -3.27
N ILE A 83 -6.69 -4.77 -3.25
CA ILE A 83 -6.13 -6.10 -2.99
C ILE A 83 -5.34 -6.05 -1.69
N GLY A 84 -5.75 -6.87 -0.74
CA GLY A 84 -5.07 -7.06 0.54
C GLY A 84 -4.44 -8.44 0.68
N GLU A 85 -3.97 -8.73 1.90
CA GLU A 85 -3.48 -10.06 2.27
C GLU A 85 -4.63 -11.06 2.25
N SER A 86 -4.49 -12.13 1.46
CA SER A 86 -5.46 -13.22 1.38
C SER A 86 -4.76 -14.56 1.11
N ALA A 87 -5.48 -15.66 1.31
CA ALA A 87 -4.96 -16.98 1.01
C ALA A 87 -4.62 -17.12 -0.48
N GLY A 88 -3.40 -17.52 -0.80
CA GLY A 88 -2.93 -17.72 -2.17
C GLY A 88 -2.37 -16.47 -2.86
N VAL A 89 -2.36 -15.32 -2.18
CA VAL A 89 -1.71 -14.09 -2.66
C VAL A 89 -0.55 -13.76 -1.71
N ALA A 90 0.68 -13.87 -2.20
CA ALA A 90 1.85 -13.57 -1.39
C ALA A 90 1.91 -12.07 -1.05
N LYS A 91 2.38 -11.80 0.18
CA LYS A 91 2.51 -10.42 0.70
C LYS A 91 3.59 -9.65 -0.04
N LYS A 92 3.42 -8.33 -0.11
CA LYS A 92 4.51 -7.43 -0.47
C LYS A 92 5.74 -7.71 0.41
N PRO A 93 6.95 -7.78 -0.14
CA PRO A 93 7.37 -7.32 -1.47
C PRO A 93 7.22 -8.34 -2.61
N ALA A 94 6.51 -9.46 -2.44
CA ALA A 94 6.15 -10.31 -3.57
C ALA A 94 5.23 -9.56 -4.55
N PRO A 95 5.31 -9.84 -5.86
CA PRO A 95 4.57 -9.11 -6.88
C PRO A 95 3.10 -9.52 -7.01
N ASP A 96 2.66 -10.52 -6.26
CA ASP A 96 1.37 -11.19 -6.42
C ASP A 96 0.18 -10.24 -6.29
N THR A 97 0.20 -9.33 -5.29
CA THR A 97 -0.85 -8.33 -5.11
C THR A 97 -0.95 -7.37 -6.30
N VAL A 98 0.20 -7.00 -6.88
CA VAL A 98 0.27 -6.14 -8.07
C VAL A 98 -0.30 -6.85 -9.28
N TYR A 99 0.10 -8.10 -9.51
CA TYR A 99 -0.42 -8.88 -10.64
C TYR A 99 -1.92 -9.17 -10.51
N ALA A 100 -2.41 -9.40 -9.28
CA ALA A 100 -3.84 -9.54 -9.02
C ALA A 100 -4.59 -8.24 -9.38
N ALA A 101 -4.07 -7.09 -8.94
CA ALA A 101 -4.66 -5.79 -9.25
C ALA A 101 -4.66 -5.48 -10.75
N LEU A 102 -3.55 -5.69 -11.46
CA LEU A 102 -3.46 -5.49 -12.90
C LEU A 102 -4.44 -6.40 -13.67
N LYS A 103 -4.55 -7.65 -13.26
CA LYS A 103 -5.50 -8.60 -13.85
C LYS A 103 -6.95 -8.13 -13.67
N GLU A 104 -7.31 -7.67 -12.47
CA GLU A 104 -8.66 -7.20 -12.18
C GLU A 104 -8.99 -5.89 -12.91
N LEU A 105 -8.00 -5.00 -13.06
CA LEU A 105 -8.11 -3.78 -13.89
C LEU A 105 -8.16 -4.08 -15.39
N GLY A 106 -7.72 -5.26 -15.83
CA GLY A 106 -7.55 -5.57 -17.25
C GLY A 106 -6.41 -4.80 -17.93
N MET A 107 -5.39 -4.38 -17.15
CA MET A 107 -4.31 -3.52 -17.61
C MET A 107 -2.99 -4.28 -17.75
N PRO A 108 -2.20 -4.03 -18.81
CA PRO A 108 -0.87 -4.59 -18.95
C PRO A 108 0.11 -3.86 -18.02
N LYS A 109 1.12 -4.57 -17.52
CA LYS A 109 2.10 -3.99 -16.59
C LYS A 109 2.92 -2.84 -17.20
N GLU A 110 3.13 -2.86 -18.51
CA GLU A 110 3.88 -1.84 -19.25
C GLU A 110 3.23 -0.45 -19.20
N SER A 111 1.93 -0.38 -18.89
CA SER A 111 1.17 0.86 -18.73
C SER A 111 0.91 1.23 -17.27
N ALA A 112 1.60 0.60 -16.33
CA ALA A 112 1.36 0.82 -14.91
C ALA A 112 2.58 1.42 -14.21
N VAL A 113 2.31 2.23 -13.19
CA VAL A 113 3.29 2.77 -12.26
C VAL A 113 2.88 2.41 -10.83
N TYR A 114 3.85 2.13 -10.00
CA TYR A 114 3.64 1.87 -8.58
C TYR A 114 3.92 3.14 -7.77
N VAL A 115 3.06 3.44 -6.80
CA VAL A 115 3.24 4.57 -5.88
C VAL A 115 3.28 4.04 -4.46
N GLY A 116 4.30 4.43 -3.68
CA GLY A 116 4.44 3.95 -2.30
C GLY A 116 5.38 4.79 -1.45
N ASP A 117 5.43 4.50 -0.15
CA ASP A 117 6.11 5.31 0.86
C ASP A 117 7.15 4.55 1.69
N SER A 118 7.46 3.31 1.30
CA SER A 118 8.35 2.44 2.07
C SER A 118 9.29 1.61 1.20
N GLU A 119 10.34 1.06 1.84
CA GLU A 119 11.25 0.10 1.22
C GLU A 119 10.54 -1.14 0.68
N VAL A 120 9.44 -1.52 1.32
CA VAL A 120 8.63 -2.65 0.86
C VAL A 120 7.96 -2.32 -0.47
N ASP A 121 7.52 -1.08 -0.67
CA ASP A 121 6.89 -0.63 -1.91
C ASP A 121 7.90 -0.54 -3.06
N VAL A 122 9.08 0.02 -2.79
CA VAL A 122 10.20 0.04 -3.76
C VAL A 122 10.55 -1.38 -4.23
N MET A 123 10.68 -2.32 -3.29
CA MET A 123 10.95 -3.71 -3.62
C MET A 123 9.78 -4.38 -4.35
N THR A 124 8.53 -4.05 -4.00
CA THR A 124 7.33 -4.58 -4.67
C THR A 124 7.29 -4.12 -6.12
N ALA A 125 7.52 -2.85 -6.38
CA ALA A 125 7.59 -2.29 -7.73
C ALA A 125 8.69 -2.97 -8.55
N LYS A 126 9.89 -3.09 -7.99
CA LYS A 126 11.03 -3.78 -8.62
C LYS A 126 10.70 -5.24 -8.95
N ASN A 127 10.13 -5.98 -8.00
CA ASN A 127 9.78 -7.39 -8.18
C ASN A 127 8.64 -7.58 -9.20
N SER A 128 7.78 -6.57 -9.35
CA SER A 128 6.70 -6.54 -10.35
C SER A 128 7.17 -6.08 -11.73
N GLY A 129 8.37 -5.49 -11.81
CA GLY A 129 8.90 -4.88 -13.04
C GLY A 129 8.20 -3.57 -13.41
N LEU A 130 7.74 -2.81 -12.40
CA LEU A 130 7.09 -1.50 -12.56
C LEU A 130 8.03 -0.37 -12.17
N PRO A 131 7.95 0.82 -12.80
CA PRO A 131 8.52 2.03 -12.25
C PRO A 131 7.85 2.36 -10.90
N CYS A 132 8.62 2.98 -9.98
CA CYS A 132 8.15 3.34 -8.65
C CYS A 132 8.26 4.84 -8.42
N ILE A 133 7.18 5.47 -8.01
CA ILE A 133 7.18 6.82 -7.45
C ILE A 133 7.17 6.69 -5.93
N SER A 134 8.19 7.19 -5.26
CA SER A 134 8.30 7.21 -3.80
C SER A 134 7.77 8.54 -3.27
N VAL A 135 6.71 8.48 -2.45
CA VAL A 135 6.10 9.65 -1.84
C VAL A 135 6.73 9.96 -0.49
N LEU A 136 6.98 11.26 -0.21
CA LEU A 136 7.72 11.70 0.98
C LEU A 136 6.81 12.21 2.12
N TRP A 137 5.50 12.15 1.97
CA TRP A 137 4.54 12.42 3.05
C TRP A 137 4.13 11.18 3.87
N GLY A 138 4.77 10.03 3.61
CA GLY A 138 4.47 8.74 4.24
C GLY A 138 5.44 8.34 5.35
N PHE A 139 5.76 7.05 5.43
CA PHE A 139 6.49 6.43 6.55
C PHE A 139 8.00 6.67 6.56
N ARG A 140 8.63 6.85 5.37
CA ARG A 140 10.09 6.85 5.24
C ARG A 140 10.63 8.15 4.69
N GLU A 141 11.78 8.55 5.19
CA GLU A 141 12.52 9.69 4.69
C GLU A 141 13.22 9.36 3.36
N GLU A 142 13.48 10.37 2.56
CA GLU A 142 14.11 10.27 1.24
C GLU A 142 15.45 9.53 1.27
N ALA A 143 16.32 9.84 2.25
CA ALA A 143 17.63 9.20 2.38
C ALA A 143 17.50 7.67 2.54
N PHE A 144 16.57 7.23 3.40
CA PHE A 144 16.31 5.82 3.64
C PHE A 144 15.78 5.12 2.37
N LEU A 145 14.84 5.75 1.67
CA LEU A 145 14.29 5.18 0.43
C LEU A 145 15.35 5.08 -0.67
N LYS A 146 16.27 6.07 -0.78
CA LYS A 146 17.42 6.03 -1.70
C LYS A 146 18.34 4.85 -1.42
N GLU A 147 18.66 4.59 -0.16
CA GLU A 147 19.47 3.43 0.23
C GLU A 147 18.83 2.09 -0.17
N HIS A 148 17.48 2.06 -0.31
CA HIS A 148 16.73 0.89 -0.73
C HIS A 148 16.38 0.87 -2.23
N GLY A 149 16.96 1.79 -3.00
CA GLY A 149 16.91 1.78 -4.47
C GLY A 149 15.77 2.58 -5.08
N ALA A 150 15.14 3.47 -4.33
CA ALA A 150 14.21 4.44 -4.89
C ALA A 150 14.97 5.53 -5.67
N ASP A 151 14.44 5.94 -6.81
CA ASP A 151 15.05 6.90 -7.73
C ASP A 151 14.13 8.06 -8.14
N HIS A 152 12.81 7.89 -7.95
CA HIS A 152 11.82 8.93 -8.23
C HIS A 152 11.08 9.32 -6.95
N PHE A 153 11.11 10.62 -6.63
CA PHE A 153 10.53 11.15 -5.40
C PHE A 153 9.57 12.29 -5.68
N VAL A 154 8.46 12.32 -4.94
CA VAL A 154 7.50 13.42 -4.95
C VAL A 154 7.20 13.85 -3.51
N ARG A 155 7.00 15.16 -3.31
CA ARG A 155 6.74 15.77 -2.00
C ARG A 155 5.27 16.11 -1.81
N GLU A 156 4.60 16.40 -2.90
CA GLU A 156 3.19 16.78 -2.93
C GLU A 156 2.44 15.87 -3.91
N PRO A 157 1.15 15.57 -3.65
CA PRO A 157 0.38 14.66 -4.49
C PRO A 157 0.31 15.08 -5.97
N GLU A 158 0.24 16.37 -6.26
CA GLU A 158 0.14 16.92 -7.62
C GLU A 158 1.34 16.57 -8.50
N GLU A 159 2.54 16.42 -7.91
CA GLU A 159 3.78 16.08 -8.64
C GLU A 159 3.71 14.68 -9.29
N ILE A 160 2.81 13.81 -8.81
CA ILE A 160 2.57 12.50 -9.45
C ILE A 160 2.07 12.69 -10.89
N ARG A 161 1.22 13.69 -11.15
CA ARG A 161 0.74 13.98 -12.51
C ARG A 161 1.85 14.43 -13.45
N ASP A 162 2.79 15.20 -12.95
CA ASP A 162 3.94 15.65 -13.75
C ASP A 162 4.77 14.47 -14.20
N PHE A 163 4.98 13.50 -13.31
CA PHE A 163 5.67 12.24 -13.65
C PHE A 163 4.90 11.41 -14.69
N LEU A 164 3.58 11.33 -14.58
CA LEU A 164 2.75 10.54 -15.51
C LEU A 164 2.64 11.16 -16.90
N ASN A 165 2.87 12.45 -17.03
CA ASN A 165 2.80 13.20 -18.29
C ASN A 165 4.16 13.38 -18.97
N ALA A 166 5.25 12.96 -18.33
CA ALA A 166 6.62 13.07 -18.84
C ALA A 166 6.97 11.91 -19.78
#